data_b18e180ee55a8eca335ad77080821459
#
_entry.id   b18e180ee55a8eca335ad77080821459
#
_cell.length_a   1.000
_cell.length_b   1.000
_cell.length_c   1.000
_cell.angle_alpha   90.00
_cell.angle_beta   90.00
_cell.angle_gamma   90.00
#
_symmetry.space_group_name_H-M   'P 1'
#
loop_
_entity.id
_entity.type
_entity.pdbx_description
1 polymer ?
#
loop_
_entity_poly.entity_id
_entity_poly.type
_entity_poly.pdbx_seq_one_letter_code
_entity_poly.pdbx_strand_id
1 'polypeptide(L)'
;MPTHSFSVQVYYEDTDHSGVVYHANYLKYFERAREHLLGIAELVALFENDGIGFVVYRADLTYKKGAQFGDHVRIETTVDQESPFRLIFHQVAKLDADDSLLVNGLIELVCVDRNRKLIRLPQIVLERLELHSSI
;
A
#
# COMPACT_ATOMS: atom_id res chain seq x y z
N MET A 1 -10.35 8.54 6.95
CA MET A 1 -10.30 8.44 5.49
C MET A 1 -11.20 7.32 5.01
N PRO A 2 -11.92 7.49 3.90
CA PRO A 2 -12.71 6.40 3.34
C PRO A 2 -11.82 5.26 2.85
N THR A 3 -12.41 4.06 2.77
CA THR A 3 -11.70 2.88 2.28
C THR A 3 -11.46 2.99 0.78
N HIS A 4 -10.23 2.81 0.36
CA HIS A 4 -9.85 2.74 -1.05
C HIS A 4 -9.80 1.28 -1.48
N SER A 5 -10.35 0.98 -2.65
CA SER A 5 -10.40 -0.38 -3.17
C SER A 5 -9.58 -0.49 -4.46
N PHE A 6 -8.81 -1.55 -4.57
CA PHE A 6 -7.97 -1.82 -5.73
C PHE A 6 -8.02 -3.30 -6.07
N SER A 7 -8.32 -3.63 -7.33
CA SER A 7 -8.47 -5.03 -7.78
C SER A 7 -7.21 -5.54 -8.46
N VAL A 8 -6.88 -6.79 -8.17
CA VAL A 8 -5.70 -7.47 -8.71
C VAL A 8 -6.16 -8.79 -9.31
N GLN A 9 -5.74 -9.06 -10.55
CA GLN A 9 -5.86 -10.38 -11.16
C GLN A 9 -4.64 -11.21 -10.74
N VAL A 10 -4.87 -12.43 -10.30
CA VAL A 10 -3.78 -13.37 -10.01
C VAL A 10 -3.37 -14.07 -11.30
N TYR A 11 -2.10 -13.92 -11.69
CA TYR A 11 -1.51 -14.62 -12.84
C TYR A 11 -0.70 -15.83 -12.38
N TYR A 12 -0.40 -16.73 -13.32
CA TYR A 12 0.41 -17.91 -13.01
C TYR A 12 1.75 -17.51 -12.37
N GLU A 13 2.41 -16.50 -12.90
CA GLU A 13 3.69 -16.02 -12.38
C GLU A 13 3.64 -15.54 -10.94
N ASP A 14 2.43 -15.25 -10.42
CA ASP A 14 2.26 -14.81 -9.03
C ASP A 14 2.25 -15.97 -8.05
N THR A 15 2.14 -17.20 -8.53
CA THR A 15 1.96 -18.38 -7.68
C THR A 15 3.27 -19.08 -7.36
N ASP A 16 3.26 -19.84 -6.27
CA ASP A 16 4.41 -20.62 -5.82
C ASP A 16 4.22 -22.11 -6.09
N HIS A 17 5.15 -22.92 -5.60
CA HIS A 17 5.13 -24.37 -5.80
C HIS A 17 3.93 -25.06 -5.17
N SER A 18 3.29 -24.45 -4.18
CA SER A 18 2.07 -25.01 -3.55
C SER A 18 0.79 -24.59 -4.26
N GLY A 19 0.87 -23.77 -5.31
CA GLY A 19 -0.28 -23.39 -6.14
C GLY A 19 -1.05 -22.19 -5.66
N VAL A 20 -0.51 -21.45 -4.69
CA VAL A 20 -1.12 -20.23 -4.18
C VAL A 20 -0.19 -19.04 -4.45
N VAL A 21 -0.74 -17.84 -4.35
CA VAL A 21 0.06 -16.61 -4.50
C VAL A 21 1.24 -16.65 -3.54
N TYR A 22 2.44 -16.44 -4.11
CA TYR A 22 3.67 -16.38 -3.33
C TYR A 22 3.56 -15.26 -2.29
N HIS A 23 3.88 -15.58 -1.02
CA HIS A 23 3.60 -14.67 0.10
C HIS A 23 4.18 -13.26 -0.09
N ALA A 24 5.37 -13.13 -0.69
CA ALA A 24 5.98 -11.84 -0.92
C ALA A 24 5.26 -11.00 -1.98
N ASN A 25 4.46 -11.60 -2.85
CA ASN A 25 3.71 -10.88 -3.88
C ASN A 25 2.61 -10.00 -3.29
N TYR A 26 2.11 -10.31 -2.10
CA TYR A 26 1.14 -9.45 -1.44
C TYR A 26 1.72 -8.08 -1.10
N LEU A 27 3.03 -8.00 -0.84
CA LEU A 27 3.72 -6.73 -0.66
C LEU A 27 3.64 -5.87 -1.93
N LYS A 28 3.77 -6.48 -3.09
CA LYS A 28 3.62 -5.78 -4.38
C LYS A 28 2.17 -5.34 -4.60
N TYR A 29 1.21 -6.18 -4.29
CA TYR A 29 -0.20 -5.83 -4.43
C TYR A 29 -0.56 -4.64 -3.53
N PHE A 30 -0.07 -4.66 -2.30
CA PHE A 30 -0.28 -3.56 -1.35
C PHE A 30 0.40 -2.28 -1.83
N GLU A 31 1.60 -2.37 -2.38
CA GLU A 31 2.32 -1.22 -2.92
C GLU A 31 1.57 -0.60 -4.10
N ARG A 32 1.10 -1.41 -5.03
CA ARG A 32 0.32 -0.91 -6.17
C ARG A 32 -0.95 -0.19 -5.71
N ALA A 33 -1.63 -0.76 -4.72
CA ALA A 33 -2.82 -0.13 -4.14
C ALA A 33 -2.49 1.25 -3.55
N ARG A 34 -1.36 1.36 -2.82
CA ARG A 34 -0.92 2.65 -2.27
C ARG A 34 -0.57 3.65 -3.36
N GLU A 35 0.09 3.20 -4.44
CA GLU A 35 0.45 4.06 -5.56
C GLU A 35 -0.79 4.66 -6.23
N HIS A 36 -1.82 3.85 -6.44
CA HIS A 36 -3.07 4.33 -7.01
C HIS A 36 -3.81 5.27 -6.05
N LEU A 37 -3.73 5.01 -4.76
CA LEU A 37 -4.32 5.87 -3.75
C LEU A 37 -3.62 7.23 -3.68
N LEU A 38 -2.29 7.23 -3.71
CA LEU A 38 -1.47 8.45 -3.67
C LEU A 38 -1.45 9.18 -5.01
N GLY A 39 -1.61 8.45 -6.10
CA GLY A 39 -1.54 8.97 -7.46
C GLY A 39 -0.16 8.78 -8.07
N ILE A 40 -0.08 7.97 -9.12
CA ILE A 40 1.21 7.64 -9.75
C ILE A 40 1.87 8.89 -10.35
N ALA A 41 1.10 9.72 -11.06
CA ALA A 41 1.63 10.94 -11.64
C ALA A 41 2.12 11.92 -10.56
N GLU A 42 1.42 12.00 -9.45
CA GLU A 42 1.78 12.85 -8.32
C GLU A 42 3.05 12.36 -7.65
N LEU A 43 3.23 11.05 -7.51
CA LEU A 43 4.45 10.45 -6.96
C LEU A 43 5.67 10.75 -7.85
N VAL A 44 5.49 10.62 -9.16
CA VAL A 44 6.55 10.94 -10.12
C VAL A 44 6.93 12.43 -10.02
N ALA A 45 5.94 13.31 -9.97
CA ALA A 45 6.17 14.75 -9.87
C ALA A 45 6.89 15.13 -8.58
N LEU A 46 6.51 14.54 -7.44
CA LEU A 46 7.18 14.79 -6.17
C LEU A 46 8.67 14.43 -6.24
N PHE A 47 8.98 13.30 -6.86
CA PHE A 47 10.37 12.88 -6.98
C PHE A 47 11.17 13.75 -7.95
N GLU A 48 10.61 14.00 -9.13
CA GLU A 48 11.31 14.77 -10.17
C GLU A 48 11.50 16.23 -9.78
N ASN A 49 10.49 16.86 -9.19
CA ASN A 49 10.52 18.28 -8.85
C ASN A 49 11.21 18.55 -7.52
N ASP A 50 10.91 17.75 -6.50
CA ASP A 50 11.32 18.02 -5.13
C ASP A 50 12.26 16.97 -4.55
N GLY A 51 12.51 15.88 -5.27
CA GLY A 51 13.36 14.79 -4.79
C GLY A 51 12.75 13.98 -3.65
N ILE A 52 11.44 14.09 -3.46
CA ILE A 52 10.75 13.43 -2.35
C ILE A 52 10.35 12.02 -2.76
N GLY A 53 10.75 11.05 -1.94
CA GLY A 53 10.37 9.65 -2.11
C GLY A 53 9.72 9.08 -0.87
N PHE A 54 8.97 8.00 -1.06
CA PHE A 54 8.37 7.23 0.02
C PHE A 54 9.20 5.99 0.29
N VAL A 55 9.40 5.68 1.57
CA VAL A 55 10.15 4.51 2.00
C VAL A 55 9.29 3.72 2.98
N VAL A 56 9.24 2.40 2.80
CA VAL A 56 8.58 1.51 3.75
C VAL A 56 9.47 1.41 4.98
N TYR A 57 8.95 1.85 6.11
CA TYR A 57 9.63 1.74 7.40
C TYR A 57 9.37 0.38 8.04
N ARG A 58 8.13 -0.12 7.93
CA ARG A 58 7.72 -1.39 8.51
C ARG A 58 6.61 -2.02 7.67
N ALA A 59 6.67 -3.33 7.52
CA ALA A 59 5.61 -4.11 6.90
C ALA A 59 5.31 -5.32 7.79
N ASP A 60 4.06 -5.47 8.20
CA ASP A 60 3.62 -6.56 9.06
C ASP A 60 2.41 -7.21 8.38
N LEU A 61 2.59 -8.43 7.90
CA LEU A 61 1.56 -9.17 7.19
C LEU A 61 1.25 -10.48 7.91
N THR A 62 -0.05 -10.77 8.03
CA THR A 62 -0.52 -12.05 8.55
C THR A 62 -1.33 -12.73 7.45
N TYR A 63 -0.95 -13.95 7.11
CA TYR A 63 -1.53 -14.73 6.02
C TYR A 63 -2.59 -15.68 6.56
N LYS A 64 -3.81 -15.58 6.04
CA LYS A 64 -4.95 -16.35 6.53
C LYS A 64 -5.39 -17.44 5.55
N LYS A 65 -5.32 -17.14 4.25
CA LYS A 65 -5.81 -18.03 3.19
C LYS A 65 -5.07 -17.72 1.89
N GLY A 66 -4.85 -18.71 1.04
CA GLY A 66 -4.17 -18.51 -0.23
C GLY A 66 -5.15 -18.23 -1.37
N ALA A 67 -4.78 -17.32 -2.27
CA ALA A 67 -5.45 -17.16 -3.55
C ALA A 67 -4.72 -17.98 -4.59
N GLN A 68 -5.43 -18.34 -5.67
CA GLN A 68 -4.91 -19.21 -6.73
C GLN A 68 -4.89 -18.48 -8.07
N PHE A 69 -4.17 -19.04 -9.02
CA PHE A 69 -4.18 -18.55 -10.39
C PHE A 69 -5.61 -18.40 -10.90
N GLY A 70 -5.90 -17.26 -11.48
CA GLY A 70 -7.22 -16.95 -12.02
C GLY A 70 -8.15 -16.24 -11.04
N ASP A 71 -7.82 -16.22 -9.76
CA ASP A 71 -8.62 -15.52 -8.76
C ASP A 71 -8.47 -13.99 -8.94
N HIS A 72 -9.51 -13.27 -8.52
CA HIS A 72 -9.47 -11.82 -8.38
C HIS A 72 -9.36 -11.48 -6.90
N VAL A 73 -8.40 -10.63 -6.58
CA VAL A 73 -8.12 -10.20 -5.21
C VAL A 73 -8.44 -8.71 -5.09
N ARG A 74 -9.16 -8.35 -4.05
CA ARG A 74 -9.47 -6.95 -3.75
C ARG A 74 -8.61 -6.49 -2.58
N ILE A 75 -7.86 -5.40 -2.81
CA ILE A 75 -7.06 -4.76 -1.77
C ILE A 75 -7.86 -3.58 -1.23
N GLU A 76 -8.18 -3.62 0.05
CA GLU A 76 -8.88 -2.53 0.73
C GLU A 76 -7.88 -1.80 1.62
N THR A 77 -7.79 -0.49 1.48
CA THR A 77 -6.80 0.33 2.16
C THR A 77 -7.46 1.48 2.91
N THR A 78 -7.09 1.64 4.18
CA THR A 78 -7.32 2.85 4.93
C THR A 78 -5.97 3.38 5.41
N VAL A 79 -5.88 4.68 5.69
CA VAL A 79 -4.62 5.28 6.11
C VAL A 79 -4.85 6.23 7.27
N ASP A 80 -3.92 6.20 8.23
CA ASP A 80 -3.87 7.10 9.36
C ASP A 80 -2.53 7.81 9.41
N GLN A 81 -2.53 9.04 9.92
CA GLN A 81 -1.30 9.75 10.19
C GLN A 81 -0.91 9.52 11.65
N GLU A 82 0.22 8.83 11.87
CA GLU A 82 0.68 8.50 13.21
C GLU A 82 1.47 9.64 13.84
N SER A 83 2.20 10.41 13.01
CA SER A 83 3.04 11.52 13.43
C SER A 83 3.23 12.48 12.25
N PRO A 84 3.91 13.63 12.44
CA PRO A 84 4.25 14.50 11.31
C PRO A 84 5.12 13.83 10.25
N PHE A 85 5.69 12.65 10.56
CA PHE A 85 6.67 11.97 9.71
C PHE A 85 6.19 10.63 9.17
N ARG A 86 5.10 10.05 9.71
CA ARG A 86 4.75 8.67 9.44
C ARG A 86 3.28 8.47 9.13
N LEU A 87 3.02 7.72 8.05
CA LEU A 87 1.70 7.22 7.68
C LEU A 87 1.61 5.73 8.01
N ILE A 88 0.44 5.30 8.48
CA ILE A 88 0.13 3.90 8.70
C ILE A 88 -0.99 3.51 7.75
N PHE A 89 -0.70 2.56 6.86
CA PHE A 89 -1.67 2.00 5.93
C PHE A 89 -2.16 0.67 6.48
N HIS A 90 -3.46 0.56 6.71
CA HIS A 90 -4.11 -0.71 7.00
C HIS A 90 -4.60 -1.27 5.69
N GLN A 91 -4.05 -2.39 5.28
CA GLN A 91 -4.35 -3.00 3.99
C GLN A 91 -4.74 -4.45 4.18
N VAL A 92 -5.88 -4.83 3.60
CA VAL A 92 -6.31 -6.22 3.61
C VAL A 92 -6.48 -6.70 2.18
N ALA A 93 -6.15 -7.96 1.95
CA ALA A 93 -6.43 -8.64 0.70
C ALA A 93 -7.59 -9.60 0.93
N LYS A 94 -8.62 -9.49 0.10
CA LYS A 94 -9.80 -10.33 0.16
C LYS A 94 -10.02 -11.01 -1.19
N LEU A 95 -10.52 -12.23 -1.16
CA LEU A 95 -10.95 -12.90 -2.37
C LEU A 95 -12.24 -12.23 -2.85
N ASP A 96 -12.24 -11.73 -4.07
CA ASP A 96 -13.38 -10.97 -4.58
C ASP A 96 -14.66 -11.81 -4.67
N ALA A 97 -14.52 -13.09 -4.98
CA ALA A 97 -15.64 -13.99 -5.19
C ALA A 97 -16.52 -14.20 -3.94
N ASP A 98 -15.92 -14.28 -2.76
CA ASP A 98 -16.63 -14.63 -1.53
C ASP A 98 -16.32 -13.70 -0.35
N ASP A 99 -15.52 -12.65 -0.58
CA ASP A 99 -15.14 -11.67 0.42
C ASP A 99 -14.30 -12.25 1.58
N SER A 100 -13.72 -13.43 1.40
CA SER A 100 -12.90 -14.05 2.45
C SER A 100 -11.57 -13.32 2.60
N LEU A 101 -11.12 -13.20 3.86
CA LEU A 101 -9.86 -12.55 4.18
C LEU A 101 -8.68 -13.45 3.81
N LEU A 102 -7.79 -12.93 2.98
CA LEU A 102 -6.58 -13.64 2.56
C LEU A 102 -5.37 -13.20 3.40
N VAL A 103 -5.16 -11.89 3.50
CA VAL A 103 -4.02 -11.30 4.20
C VAL A 103 -4.45 -10.04 4.92
N ASN A 104 -3.96 -9.88 6.14
CA ASN A 104 -4.13 -8.66 6.91
C ASN A 104 -2.76 -7.99 7.05
N GLY A 105 -2.65 -6.73 6.63
CA GLY A 105 -1.39 -6.02 6.60
C GLY A 105 -1.42 -4.65 7.25
N LEU A 106 -0.25 -4.27 7.78
CA LEU A 106 0.00 -2.94 8.29
C LEU A 106 1.32 -2.48 7.68
N ILE A 107 1.30 -1.35 6.97
CA ILE A 107 2.47 -0.81 6.29
C ILE A 107 2.71 0.61 6.80
N GLU A 108 3.89 0.85 7.34
CA GLU A 108 4.29 2.18 7.80
C GLU A 108 5.20 2.81 6.77
N LEU A 109 4.84 4.00 6.30
CA LEU A 109 5.60 4.76 5.32
C LEU A 109 6.14 6.04 5.91
N VAL A 110 7.34 6.40 5.48
CA VAL A 110 7.94 7.71 5.74
C VAL A 110 8.34 8.35 4.43
N CYS A 111 8.57 9.67 4.45
CA CYS A 111 9.09 10.41 3.30
C CYS A 111 10.54 10.79 3.54
N VAL A 112 11.32 10.77 2.47
CA VAL A 112 12.73 11.19 2.49
C VAL A 112 12.99 12.17 1.37
N ASP A 113 14.04 13.00 1.56
CA ASP A 113 14.50 13.94 0.54
C ASP A 113 15.55 13.32 -0.39
N ARG A 114 16.15 14.14 -1.28
CA ARG A 114 17.19 13.67 -2.23
C ARG A 114 18.40 13.07 -1.54
N ASN A 115 18.67 13.48 -0.30
CA ASN A 115 19.79 12.97 0.48
C ASN A 115 19.38 11.79 1.36
N ARG A 116 18.18 11.26 1.14
CA ARG A 116 17.60 10.12 1.88
C ARG A 116 17.43 10.41 3.37
N LYS A 117 17.20 11.68 3.70
CA LYS A 117 16.93 12.11 5.07
C LYS A 117 15.44 12.20 5.29
N LEU A 118 15.00 11.79 6.47
CA LEU A 118 13.62 11.83 6.89
C LEU A 118 13.11 13.27 6.86
N ILE A 119 11.94 13.48 6.26
CA ILE A 119 11.27 14.77 6.21
C ILE A 119 9.84 14.65 6.72
N ARG A 120 9.25 15.78 7.07
CA ARG A 120 7.83 15.83 7.42
C ARG A 120 7.01 15.46 6.18
N LEU A 121 5.87 14.84 6.42
CA LEU A 121 4.96 14.48 5.34
C LEU A 121 4.53 15.76 4.61
N PRO A 122 4.68 15.81 3.27
CA PRO A 122 4.26 16.99 2.50
C PRO A 122 2.77 17.23 2.64
N GLN A 123 2.39 18.51 2.73
CA GLN A 123 0.98 18.89 2.87
C GLN A 123 0.13 18.37 1.72
N ILE A 124 0.65 18.36 0.50
CA ILE A 124 -0.09 17.86 -0.66
C ILE A 124 -0.44 16.37 -0.53
N VAL A 125 0.43 15.59 0.13
CA VAL A 125 0.17 14.18 0.40
C VAL A 125 -0.97 14.03 1.40
N LEU A 126 -0.94 14.80 2.48
CA LEU A 126 -2.00 14.78 3.48
C LEU A 126 -3.34 15.19 2.89
N GLU A 127 -3.36 16.20 2.03
CA GLU A 127 -4.57 16.62 1.32
C GLU A 127 -5.08 15.52 0.40
N ARG A 128 -4.19 14.89 -0.35
CA ARG A 128 -4.55 13.78 -1.26
C ARG A 128 -5.19 12.63 -0.50
N LEU A 129 -4.69 12.33 0.69
CA LEU A 129 -5.20 11.26 1.54
C LEU A 129 -6.38 11.69 2.40
N GLU A 130 -6.82 12.94 2.29
CA GLU A 130 -7.90 13.49 3.10
C GLU A 130 -7.59 13.45 4.60
N LEU A 131 -6.33 13.69 4.95
CA LEU A 131 -5.87 13.72 6.32
C LEU A 131 -5.68 15.17 6.78
N HIS A 132 -5.98 15.43 8.06
CA HIS A 132 -5.78 16.73 8.66
C HIS A 132 -4.53 16.70 9.52
N SER A 133 -3.58 17.60 9.21
CA SER A 133 -2.37 17.72 10.00
C SER A 133 -2.69 18.49 11.28
N SER A 134 -3.03 17.75 12.33
CA SER A 134 -3.28 18.33 13.66
C SER A 134 -2.07 18.19 14.58
N ILE A 135 -0.98 17.75 14.03
CA ILE A 135 0.24 17.42 14.80
C ILE A 135 1.33 18.41 14.51
#